data_9846a7ccc3f329356979be1a922a0651
#
_entry.id   9846a7ccc3f329356979be1a922a0651
#
_cell.length_a   1.000
_cell.length_b   1.000
_cell.length_c   1.000
_cell.angle_alpha   90.00
_cell.angle_beta   90.00
_cell.angle_gamma   90.00
#
_symmetry.space_group_name_H-M   'P 1'
#
loop_
_entity.id
_entity.type
_entity.pdbx_description
1 polymer ?
#
loop_
_entity_poly.entity_id
_entity_poly.type
_entity_poly.pdbx_seq_one_letter_code
_entity_poly.pdbx_strand_id
1 'polypeptide(L)'
;MFSWTMSEGGELDARPVRAFLPRAGLQVDESAWPASVPAMAQLLREGLEVPAGLTVLVGENGSGKSTVIESLAEAYGLNPQGGSAQARLFRVRDSEPGVGGELTVVRGLRAETMSQLYTYLEQNPGGREERLHELSHGEGFLEILRTRVNQIGFYLMDEPDAPLSFTASLGLVALLHDLVVAGSQVVVATHSPIVAALPGANLLELGPWGVRHATWDDLGLVISWRQFMRDPESFFRHLLGEQDARR
;
A
#
# COMPACT_ATOMS: atom_id res chain seq x y z
N MET A 1 14.09 -3.64 24.72
CA MET A 1 12.99 -3.72 25.71
C MET A 1 12.00 -2.64 25.27
N PHE A 2 10.89 -3.04 24.62
CA PHE A 2 9.88 -2.10 24.13
C PHE A 2 9.14 -1.50 25.32
N SER A 3 9.09 -0.20 25.42
CA SER A 3 8.26 0.53 26.37
C SER A 3 6.93 0.83 25.69
N TRP A 4 5.84 0.33 26.27
CA TRP A 4 4.50 0.50 25.77
C TRP A 4 3.84 1.67 26.52
N THR A 5 3.27 2.63 25.80
CA THR A 5 2.41 3.63 26.42
C THR A 5 0.96 3.12 26.42
N MET A 6 0.31 3.16 27.58
CA MET A 6 -1.11 2.83 27.71
C MET A 6 -1.95 3.93 27.07
N SER A 7 -2.88 3.56 26.17
CA SER A 7 -3.94 4.46 25.75
C SER A 7 -5.00 4.57 26.85
N GLU A 8 -5.84 5.60 26.85
CA GLU A 8 -6.89 5.82 27.87
C GLU A 8 -7.94 4.69 27.98
N GLY A 9 -7.76 3.57 27.32
CA GLY A 9 -8.57 2.35 27.44
C GLY A 9 -7.81 1.13 27.93
N GLY A 10 -6.56 1.27 28.38
CA GLY A 10 -5.76 0.14 28.90
C GLY A 10 -5.13 -0.76 27.82
N GLU A 11 -5.31 -0.48 26.53
CA GLU A 11 -4.66 -1.16 25.43
C GLU A 11 -3.29 -0.54 25.15
N LEU A 12 -2.29 -1.39 24.98
CA LEU A 12 -0.92 -0.99 24.62
C LEU A 12 -0.90 -0.49 23.17
N ASP A 13 -0.58 0.79 22.97
CA ASP A 13 -0.42 1.34 21.61
C ASP A 13 0.94 0.96 21.04
N ALA A 14 0.94 -0.15 20.30
CA ALA A 14 2.13 -0.75 19.70
C ALA A 14 2.51 -0.16 18.33
N ARG A 15 1.88 0.96 17.90
CA ARG A 15 2.09 1.52 16.57
C ARG A 15 3.50 2.08 16.38
N PRO A 16 4.29 1.56 15.41
CA PRO A 16 5.58 2.16 15.07
C PRO A 16 5.46 3.57 14.50
N VAL A 17 4.38 3.87 13.76
CA VAL A 17 4.13 5.17 13.14
C VAL A 17 2.74 5.65 13.51
N ARG A 18 2.62 6.87 14.04
CA ARG A 18 1.32 7.50 14.34
C ARG A 18 0.84 8.40 13.22
N ALA A 19 1.74 9.17 12.65
CA ALA A 19 1.42 10.07 11.57
C ALA A 19 2.65 10.46 10.75
N PHE A 20 2.40 10.83 9.52
CA PHE A 20 3.31 11.60 8.68
C PHE A 20 2.83 13.05 8.67
N LEU A 21 3.66 13.98 9.12
CA LEU A 21 3.30 15.39 9.25
C LEU A 21 4.15 16.23 8.30
N PRO A 22 3.58 17.26 7.67
CA PRO A 22 4.35 18.20 6.89
C PRO A 22 5.48 18.81 7.73
N ARG A 23 6.63 19.07 7.12
CA ARG A 23 7.72 19.77 7.81
C ARG A 23 7.33 21.20 8.10
N ALA A 24 7.67 21.67 9.30
CA ALA A 24 7.42 23.06 9.67
C ALA A 24 8.16 24.02 8.71
N GLY A 25 7.44 25.03 8.22
CA GLY A 25 8.01 26.00 7.28
C GLY A 25 8.14 25.49 5.83
N LEU A 26 7.59 24.32 5.50
CA LEU A 26 7.54 23.84 4.14
C LEU A 26 6.73 24.81 3.27
N GLN A 27 7.36 25.40 2.27
CA GLN A 27 6.66 26.14 1.23
C GLN A 27 6.31 25.17 0.11
N VAL A 28 5.03 24.99 -0.15
CA VAL A 28 4.50 24.07 -1.15
C VAL A 28 4.09 24.88 -2.37
N ASP A 29 4.74 24.61 -3.51
CA ASP A 29 4.26 25.05 -4.81
C ASP A 29 3.26 24.01 -5.34
N GLU A 30 1.97 24.30 -5.18
CA GLU A 30 0.89 23.38 -5.61
C GLU A 30 0.84 23.18 -7.14
N SER A 31 1.54 23.99 -7.92
CA SER A 31 1.67 23.81 -9.36
C SER A 31 2.76 22.83 -9.76
N ALA A 32 3.70 22.56 -8.87
CA ALA A 32 4.84 21.68 -9.10
C ALA A 32 4.61 20.26 -8.57
N TRP A 33 5.11 19.26 -9.28
CA TRP A 33 5.13 17.90 -8.79
C TRP A 33 6.02 17.77 -7.53
N PRO A 34 5.63 17.00 -6.51
CA PRO A 34 4.43 16.15 -6.41
C PRO A 34 3.18 16.85 -5.88
N ALA A 35 3.25 18.11 -5.48
CA ALA A 35 2.15 18.86 -4.87
C ALA A 35 1.00 19.16 -5.86
N SER A 36 1.26 19.08 -7.18
CA SER A 36 0.21 19.16 -8.21
C SER A 36 -0.74 17.96 -8.22
N VAL A 37 -0.39 16.86 -7.53
CA VAL A 37 -1.28 15.72 -7.35
C VAL A 37 -2.24 16.01 -6.19
N PRO A 38 -3.59 15.97 -6.38
CA PRO A 38 -4.56 16.39 -5.35
C PRO A 38 -4.37 15.69 -4.00
N ALA A 39 -4.10 14.39 -3.99
CA ALA A 39 -3.83 13.65 -2.77
C ALA A 39 -2.58 14.18 -2.04
N MET A 40 -1.49 14.44 -2.77
CA MET A 40 -0.27 15.00 -2.20
C MET A 40 -0.46 16.42 -1.70
N ALA A 41 -1.18 17.26 -2.44
CA ALA A 41 -1.50 18.63 -2.00
C ALA A 41 -2.23 18.63 -0.65
N GLN A 42 -3.20 17.72 -0.48
CA GLN A 42 -3.91 17.58 0.80
C GLN A 42 -2.98 17.09 1.90
N LEU A 43 -2.22 16.02 1.66
CA LEU A 43 -1.33 15.44 2.66
C LEU A 43 -0.21 16.42 3.09
N LEU A 44 0.26 17.25 2.18
CA LEU A 44 1.25 18.30 2.48
C LEU A 44 0.68 19.46 3.33
N ARG A 45 -0.64 19.62 3.39
CA ARG A 45 -1.31 20.57 4.28
C ARG A 45 -1.70 19.96 5.61
N GLU A 46 -2.27 18.76 5.58
CA GLU A 46 -2.98 18.15 6.72
C GLU A 46 -2.16 17.05 7.40
N GLY A 47 -1.22 16.43 6.67
CA GLY A 47 -0.55 15.20 7.10
C GLY A 47 -1.40 13.97 6.84
N LEU A 48 -0.92 12.83 7.34
CA LEU A 48 -1.59 11.54 7.28
C LEU A 48 -1.48 10.84 8.63
N GLU A 49 -2.59 10.66 9.31
CA GLU A 49 -2.69 9.78 10.47
C GLU A 49 -2.67 8.31 9.99
N VAL A 50 -1.87 7.49 10.65
CA VAL A 50 -1.75 6.07 10.31
C VAL A 50 -2.22 5.24 11.51
N PRO A 51 -3.45 4.70 11.48
CA PRO A 51 -3.95 3.86 12.56
C PRO A 51 -3.17 2.53 12.66
N ALA A 52 -3.35 1.82 13.76
CA ALA A 52 -2.82 0.46 13.90
C ALA A 52 -3.44 -0.46 12.83
N GLY A 53 -2.72 -1.52 12.49
CA GLY A 53 -3.19 -2.51 11.53
C GLY A 53 -2.97 -2.12 10.08
N LEU A 54 -3.97 -2.31 9.22
CA LEU A 54 -3.87 -2.10 7.78
C LEU A 54 -4.54 -0.79 7.35
N THR A 55 -3.80 0.04 6.64
CA THR A 55 -4.33 1.16 5.85
C THR A 55 -4.18 0.83 4.36
N VAL A 56 -5.26 0.96 3.61
CA VAL A 56 -5.27 0.69 2.17
C VAL A 56 -5.56 1.98 1.40
N LEU A 57 -4.63 2.35 0.52
CA LEU A 57 -4.78 3.45 -0.42
C LEU A 57 -5.37 2.89 -1.71
N VAL A 58 -6.59 3.30 -2.06
CA VAL A 58 -7.31 2.86 -3.25
C VAL A 58 -7.52 4.05 -4.18
N GLY A 59 -7.45 3.83 -5.48
CA GLY A 59 -7.73 4.88 -6.47
C GLY A 59 -7.29 4.45 -7.87
N GLU A 60 -7.71 5.18 -8.88
CA GLU A 60 -7.35 4.90 -10.27
C GLU A 60 -5.86 5.18 -10.57
N ASN A 61 -5.41 4.76 -11.74
CA ASN A 61 -4.07 5.10 -12.23
C ASN A 61 -3.93 6.63 -12.29
N GLY A 62 -2.79 7.14 -11.81
CA GLY A 62 -2.54 8.57 -11.75
C GLY A 62 -3.18 9.31 -10.56
N SER A 63 -3.93 8.63 -9.66
CA SER A 63 -4.50 9.26 -8.45
C SER A 63 -3.45 9.66 -7.40
N GLY A 64 -2.20 9.21 -7.56
CA GLY A 64 -1.08 9.57 -6.69
C GLY A 64 -0.73 8.53 -5.61
N LYS A 65 -1.29 7.31 -5.64
CA LYS A 65 -1.02 6.25 -4.65
C LYS A 65 0.49 5.97 -4.49
N SER A 66 1.16 5.68 -5.60
CA SER A 66 2.61 5.40 -5.60
C SER A 66 3.40 6.61 -5.10
N THR A 67 3.02 7.82 -5.51
CA THR A 67 3.65 9.06 -5.04
C THR A 67 3.52 9.22 -3.53
N VAL A 68 2.35 8.89 -2.96
CA VAL A 68 2.14 8.89 -1.51
C VAL A 68 3.04 7.85 -0.85
N ILE A 69 3.01 6.58 -1.29
CA ILE A 69 3.84 5.51 -0.72
C ILE A 69 5.34 5.87 -0.78
N GLU A 70 5.81 6.40 -1.90
CA GLU A 70 7.18 6.86 -2.06
C GLU A 70 7.55 7.96 -1.06
N SER A 71 6.70 8.97 -0.96
CA SER A 71 6.93 10.09 -0.05
C SER A 71 6.94 9.66 1.42
N LEU A 72 6.10 8.70 1.80
CA LEU A 72 6.09 8.11 3.13
C LEU A 72 7.35 7.27 3.38
N ALA A 73 7.76 6.45 2.39
CA ALA A 73 8.98 5.65 2.48
C ALA A 73 10.23 6.52 2.69
N GLU A 74 10.34 7.60 1.91
CA GLU A 74 11.44 8.54 2.04
C GLU A 74 11.44 9.28 3.39
N ALA A 75 10.26 9.71 3.85
CA ALA A 75 10.13 10.37 5.14
C ALA A 75 10.59 9.47 6.29
N TYR A 76 10.39 8.17 6.13
CA TYR A 76 10.84 7.16 7.10
C TYR A 76 12.34 6.80 6.96
N GLY A 77 13.03 7.33 5.95
CA GLY A 77 14.44 7.03 5.70
C GLY A 77 14.68 5.77 4.88
N LEU A 78 13.63 5.21 4.28
CA LEU A 78 13.76 4.16 3.27
C LEU A 78 14.22 4.78 1.96
N ASN A 79 15.21 4.17 1.32
CA ASN A 79 15.68 4.62 0.02
C ASN A 79 14.87 3.96 -1.10
N PRO A 80 13.88 4.64 -1.72
CA PRO A 80 13.24 4.16 -2.92
C PRO A 80 14.18 4.45 -4.08
N GLN A 81 15.03 3.50 -4.44
CA GLN A 81 15.95 3.55 -5.58
C GLN A 81 16.42 4.95 -5.99
N GLY A 82 17.43 5.47 -5.28
CA GLY A 82 18.23 6.60 -5.77
C GLY A 82 17.63 7.98 -5.49
N GLY A 83 17.96 8.49 -4.33
CA GLY A 83 18.10 9.91 -3.99
C GLY A 83 17.06 10.86 -4.56
N SER A 84 16.00 11.13 -3.82
CA SER A 84 15.05 12.11 -4.27
C SER A 84 14.90 13.29 -3.32
N ALA A 85 14.34 14.36 -3.86
CA ALA A 85 14.02 15.58 -3.12
C ALA A 85 12.85 15.39 -2.12
N GLN A 86 12.15 14.25 -2.14
CA GLN A 86 10.89 14.01 -1.43
C GLN A 86 11.09 13.70 0.06
N ALA A 87 12.23 13.15 0.46
CA ALA A 87 12.59 12.91 1.87
C ALA A 87 12.48 14.18 2.75
N ARG A 88 12.33 15.34 2.13
CA ARG A 88 12.23 16.62 2.80
C ARG A 88 10.79 17.08 3.06
N LEU A 89 9.79 16.41 2.49
CA LEU A 89 8.39 16.86 2.54
C LEU A 89 7.71 16.52 3.86
N PHE A 90 7.96 15.36 4.40
CA PHE A 90 7.31 14.87 5.63
C PHE A 90 8.31 14.61 6.75
N ARG A 91 7.79 14.59 7.96
CA ARG A 91 8.42 14.03 9.15
C ARG A 91 7.53 12.95 9.72
N VAL A 92 8.12 11.91 10.25
CA VAL A 92 7.40 10.86 10.98
C VAL A 92 7.18 11.31 12.41
N ARG A 93 5.96 11.11 12.90
CA ARG A 93 5.63 11.15 14.32
C ARG A 93 5.56 9.70 14.80
N ASP A 94 6.66 9.23 15.34
CA ASP A 94 6.74 7.96 16.06
C ASP A 94 6.15 8.07 17.46
N SER A 95 5.97 6.95 18.12
CA SER A 95 5.55 6.88 19.50
C SER A 95 6.64 7.46 20.38
N GLU A 96 6.37 8.57 21.03
CA GLU A 96 7.16 9.35 22.00
C GLU A 96 8.70 9.31 21.97
N PRO A 97 9.37 10.49 22.15
CA PRO A 97 10.83 10.55 22.28
C PRO A 97 11.26 9.79 23.53
N GLY A 98 12.03 8.75 23.35
CA GLY A 98 12.57 7.91 24.44
C GLY A 98 12.11 6.45 24.41
N VAL A 99 11.13 6.12 23.59
CA VAL A 99 10.72 4.74 23.29
C VAL A 99 11.39 4.30 21.98
N GLY A 100 12.69 4.46 21.89
CA GLY A 100 13.53 3.89 20.85
C GLY A 100 13.66 2.39 21.02
N GLY A 101 12.55 1.68 20.86
CA GLY A 101 12.60 0.28 20.50
C GLY A 101 13.14 0.24 19.07
N GLU A 102 14.20 -0.50 18.88
CA GLU A 102 14.78 -0.80 17.58
C GLU A 102 13.66 -1.30 16.67
N LEU A 103 13.18 -0.44 15.75
CA LEU A 103 12.19 -0.83 14.74
C LEU A 103 12.82 -1.93 13.92
N THR A 104 12.40 -3.15 14.19
CA THR A 104 13.10 -4.34 13.73
C THR A 104 13.07 -4.44 12.21
N VAL A 105 12.03 -3.87 11.53
CA VAL A 105 11.97 -3.85 10.07
C VAL A 105 11.05 -2.74 9.58
N VAL A 106 11.57 -1.84 8.76
CA VAL A 106 10.79 -1.01 7.87
C VAL A 106 11.13 -1.41 6.44
N ARG A 107 10.14 -1.77 5.64
CA ARG A 107 10.36 -2.21 4.26
C ARG A 107 9.36 -1.56 3.32
N GLY A 108 9.89 -0.86 2.32
CA GLY A 108 9.15 -0.52 1.11
C GLY A 108 9.21 -1.69 0.13
N LEU A 109 8.06 -2.20 -0.29
CA LEU A 109 7.94 -3.27 -1.27
C LEU A 109 7.13 -2.75 -2.45
N ARG A 110 7.70 -2.85 -3.65
CA ARG A 110 7.04 -2.51 -4.92
C ARG A 110 6.90 -3.75 -5.77
N ALA A 111 5.76 -3.88 -6.46
CA ALA A 111 5.54 -4.95 -7.42
C ALA A 111 6.64 -5.02 -8.48
N GLU A 112 7.07 -3.87 -9.02
CA GLU A 112 8.13 -3.79 -10.02
C GLU A 112 9.46 -4.34 -9.50
N THR A 113 9.88 -3.93 -8.31
CA THR A 113 11.14 -4.41 -7.69
C THR A 113 11.03 -5.89 -7.33
N MET A 114 9.87 -6.34 -6.89
CA MET A 114 9.62 -7.75 -6.58
C MET A 114 9.59 -8.60 -7.83
N SER A 115 9.02 -8.13 -8.94
CA SER A 115 9.04 -8.82 -10.23
C SER A 115 10.45 -8.94 -10.79
N GLN A 116 11.28 -7.91 -10.66
CA GLN A 116 12.69 -7.96 -11.04
C GLN A 116 13.46 -8.97 -10.19
N LEU A 117 13.21 -9.00 -8.87
CA LEU A 117 13.81 -9.99 -7.99
C LEU A 117 13.38 -11.40 -8.36
N TYR A 118 12.09 -11.61 -8.65
CA TYR A 118 11.57 -12.90 -9.09
C TYR A 118 12.28 -13.37 -10.37
N THR A 119 12.36 -12.52 -11.40
CA THR A 119 13.07 -12.79 -12.65
C THR A 119 14.55 -13.11 -12.42
N TYR A 120 15.22 -12.36 -11.51
CA TYR A 120 16.60 -12.65 -11.14
C TYR A 120 16.76 -14.03 -10.50
N LEU A 121 15.86 -14.40 -9.58
CA LEU A 121 15.90 -15.70 -8.91
C LEU A 121 15.60 -16.86 -9.88
N GLU A 122 14.68 -16.68 -10.83
CA GLU A 122 14.45 -17.66 -11.90
C GLU A 122 15.68 -17.89 -12.77
N GLN A 123 16.43 -16.82 -13.08
CA GLN A 123 17.62 -16.90 -13.92
C GLN A 123 18.87 -17.41 -13.17
N ASN A 124 18.87 -17.34 -11.85
CA ASN A 124 19.98 -17.71 -10.99
C ASN A 124 19.52 -18.66 -9.86
N PRO A 125 19.08 -19.88 -10.20
CA PRO A 125 18.62 -20.83 -9.20
C PRO A 125 19.80 -21.27 -8.31
N GLY A 126 19.71 -20.98 -7.02
CA GLY A 126 20.72 -21.28 -6.01
C GLY A 126 20.10 -21.83 -4.73
N GLY A 127 20.15 -23.13 -4.54
CA GLY A 127 19.88 -23.78 -3.25
C GLY A 127 18.40 -23.93 -2.88
N ARG A 128 17.89 -23.16 -1.94
CA ARG A 128 16.54 -23.30 -1.36
C ARG A 128 15.39 -22.97 -2.33
N GLU A 129 15.68 -22.48 -3.52
CA GLU A 129 14.76 -21.89 -4.49
C GLU A 129 14.34 -22.85 -5.62
N GLU A 130 14.81 -24.09 -5.60
CA GLU A 130 14.43 -25.13 -6.61
C GLU A 130 12.91 -25.36 -6.69
N ARG A 131 12.15 -25.03 -5.64
CA ARG A 131 10.68 -25.14 -5.62
C ARG A 131 9.96 -24.03 -6.36
N LEU A 132 10.60 -22.88 -6.63
CA LEU A 132 9.94 -21.76 -7.32
C LEU A 132 9.63 -22.11 -8.78
N HIS A 133 10.39 -23.00 -9.40
CA HIS A 133 10.14 -23.47 -10.77
C HIS A 133 8.90 -24.36 -10.92
N GLU A 134 8.41 -24.92 -9.81
CA GLU A 134 7.20 -25.76 -9.80
C GLU A 134 5.93 -24.93 -9.53
N LEU A 135 6.08 -23.67 -9.11
CA LEU A 135 4.99 -22.78 -8.76
C LEU A 135 4.59 -21.89 -9.96
N SER A 136 3.31 -21.51 -10.01
CA SER A 136 2.90 -20.44 -10.91
C SER A 136 3.59 -19.10 -10.49
N HIS A 137 3.74 -18.17 -11.43
CA HIS A 137 4.37 -16.86 -11.18
C HIS A 137 3.77 -16.16 -9.93
N GLY A 138 2.46 -16.23 -9.75
CA GLY A 138 1.79 -15.62 -8.59
C GLY A 138 2.09 -16.34 -7.27
N GLU A 139 2.19 -17.66 -7.27
CA GLU A 139 2.52 -18.45 -6.07
C GLU A 139 3.99 -18.24 -5.67
N GLY A 140 4.90 -18.26 -6.65
CA GLY A 140 6.31 -17.97 -6.41
C GLY A 140 6.51 -16.56 -5.86
N PHE A 141 5.79 -15.57 -6.37
CA PHE A 141 5.80 -14.21 -5.86
C PHE A 141 5.33 -14.14 -4.40
N LEU A 142 4.23 -14.81 -4.05
CA LEU A 142 3.74 -14.85 -2.67
C LEU A 142 4.72 -15.52 -1.71
N GLU A 143 5.39 -16.57 -2.16
CA GLU A 143 6.40 -17.25 -1.34
C GLU A 143 7.61 -16.34 -1.07
N ILE A 144 8.09 -15.61 -2.08
CA ILE A 144 9.13 -14.60 -1.89
C ILE A 144 8.64 -13.50 -0.95
N LEU A 145 7.41 -13.00 -1.12
CA LEU A 145 6.84 -11.98 -0.26
C LEU A 145 6.80 -12.45 1.20
N ARG A 146 6.35 -13.68 1.47
CA ARG A 146 6.34 -14.28 2.82
C ARG A 146 7.73 -14.32 3.45
N THR A 147 8.78 -14.62 2.68
CA THR A 147 10.15 -14.61 3.22
C THR A 147 10.63 -13.21 3.59
N ARG A 148 10.08 -12.18 2.94
CA ARG A 148 10.45 -10.76 3.16
C ARG A 148 9.63 -10.10 4.26
N VAL A 149 8.39 -10.53 4.49
CA VAL A 149 7.48 -9.94 5.48
C VAL A 149 7.21 -10.90 6.65
N ASN A 150 8.25 -11.41 7.26
CA ASN A 150 8.20 -12.44 8.30
C ASN A 150 8.50 -11.93 9.71
N GLN A 151 8.57 -10.62 9.92
CA GLN A 151 8.84 -9.98 11.20
C GLN A 151 7.77 -8.95 11.51
N ILE A 152 7.59 -8.63 12.80
CA ILE A 152 6.73 -7.52 13.21
C ILE A 152 7.41 -6.22 12.81
N GLY A 153 6.67 -5.31 12.16
CA GLY A 153 7.25 -4.06 11.67
C GLY A 153 6.25 -3.12 11.03
N PHE A 154 6.78 -2.07 10.42
CA PHE A 154 6.05 -1.13 9.58
C PHE A 154 6.33 -1.43 8.11
N TYR A 155 5.28 -1.67 7.34
CA TYR A 155 5.39 -2.04 5.94
C TYR A 155 4.69 -1.03 5.04
N LEU A 156 5.38 -0.59 4.00
CA LEU A 156 4.84 0.20 2.90
C LEU A 156 4.87 -0.65 1.63
N MET A 157 3.72 -0.91 1.02
CA MET A 157 3.60 -1.76 -0.16
C MET A 157 2.90 -1.02 -1.29
N ASP A 158 3.52 -1.02 -2.47
CA ASP A 158 2.96 -0.40 -3.67
C ASP A 158 2.61 -1.49 -4.68
N GLU A 159 1.30 -1.67 -4.90
CA GLU A 159 0.68 -2.63 -5.82
C GLU A 159 1.20 -4.09 -5.66
N PRO A 160 1.28 -4.65 -4.45
CA PRO A 160 1.82 -5.99 -4.25
C PRO A 160 0.95 -7.09 -4.90
N ASP A 161 -0.26 -6.74 -5.31
CA ASP A 161 -1.23 -7.60 -5.98
C ASP A 161 -1.12 -7.59 -7.52
N ALA A 162 -0.36 -6.67 -8.12
CA ALA A 162 -0.30 -6.50 -9.57
C ALA A 162 0.04 -7.79 -10.36
N PRO A 163 0.97 -8.65 -9.92
CA PRO A 163 1.28 -9.90 -10.62
C PRO A 163 0.38 -11.08 -10.23
N LEU A 164 -0.63 -10.87 -9.36
CA LEU A 164 -1.37 -11.95 -8.73
C LEU A 164 -2.68 -12.29 -9.44
N SER A 165 -2.96 -13.59 -9.56
CA SER A 165 -4.29 -14.09 -9.91
C SER A 165 -5.28 -13.85 -8.77
N PHE A 166 -6.58 -14.07 -9.02
CA PHE A 166 -7.62 -13.98 -7.99
C PHE A 166 -7.26 -14.84 -6.74
N THR A 167 -6.92 -16.11 -6.95
CA THR A 167 -6.58 -17.03 -5.85
C THR A 167 -5.31 -16.58 -5.12
N ALA A 168 -4.29 -16.13 -5.84
CA ALA A 168 -3.07 -15.62 -5.24
C ALA A 168 -3.32 -14.31 -4.47
N SER A 169 -4.24 -13.45 -4.93
CA SER A 169 -4.65 -12.25 -4.18
C SER A 169 -5.32 -12.59 -2.84
N LEU A 170 -6.08 -13.69 -2.76
CA LEU A 170 -6.58 -14.19 -1.47
C LEU A 170 -5.44 -14.65 -0.54
N GLY A 171 -4.39 -15.24 -1.11
CA GLY A 171 -3.17 -15.57 -0.36
C GLY A 171 -2.45 -14.34 0.19
N LEU A 172 -2.42 -13.25 -0.58
CA LEU A 172 -1.91 -11.94 -0.11
C LEU A 172 -2.77 -11.37 1.02
N VAL A 173 -4.09 -11.43 0.91
CA VAL A 173 -5.01 -10.99 1.97
C VAL A 173 -4.75 -11.75 3.27
N ALA A 174 -4.57 -13.08 3.20
CA ALA A 174 -4.23 -13.90 4.37
C ALA A 174 -2.90 -13.47 4.99
N LEU A 175 -1.87 -13.22 4.17
CA LEU A 175 -0.57 -12.75 4.64
C LEU A 175 -0.66 -11.38 5.32
N LEU A 176 -1.39 -10.43 4.74
CA LEU A 176 -1.61 -9.10 5.34
C LEU A 176 -2.37 -9.20 6.66
N HIS A 177 -3.38 -10.06 6.72
CA HIS A 177 -4.11 -10.34 7.96
C HIS A 177 -3.18 -10.88 9.06
N ASP A 178 -2.35 -11.88 8.74
CA ASP A 178 -1.43 -12.48 9.69
C ASP A 178 -0.40 -11.47 10.21
N LEU A 179 0.12 -10.58 9.34
CA LEU A 179 1.00 -9.49 9.73
C LEU A 179 0.33 -8.55 10.73
N VAL A 180 -0.92 -8.16 10.46
CA VAL A 180 -1.67 -7.25 11.34
C VAL A 180 -1.96 -7.92 12.68
N VAL A 181 -2.40 -9.19 12.68
CA VAL A 181 -2.64 -9.97 13.91
C VAL A 181 -1.36 -10.14 14.72
N ALA A 182 -0.22 -10.29 14.06
CA ALA A 182 1.08 -10.34 14.73
C ALA A 182 1.54 -8.99 15.32
N GLY A 183 0.81 -7.89 15.06
CA GLY A 183 1.12 -6.55 15.57
C GLY A 183 1.88 -5.66 14.60
N SER A 184 2.00 -6.04 13.34
CA SER A 184 2.57 -5.17 12.30
C SER A 184 1.59 -4.06 11.93
N GLN A 185 2.14 -2.95 11.46
CA GLN A 185 1.41 -1.85 10.86
C GLN A 185 1.74 -1.80 9.37
N VAL A 186 0.71 -1.78 8.52
CA VAL A 186 0.88 -1.93 7.07
C VAL A 186 0.14 -0.83 6.33
N VAL A 187 0.78 -0.21 5.36
CA VAL A 187 0.14 0.69 4.39
C VAL A 187 0.33 0.10 3.00
N VAL A 188 -0.78 -0.17 2.32
CA VAL A 188 -0.78 -0.79 0.98
C VAL A 188 -1.48 0.14 0.00
N ALA A 189 -0.83 0.43 -1.13
CA ALA A 189 -1.51 0.98 -2.30
C ALA A 189 -1.91 -0.16 -3.24
N THR A 190 -3.15 -0.15 -3.72
CA THR A 190 -3.68 -1.23 -4.56
C THR A 190 -4.80 -0.78 -5.49
N HIS A 191 -4.98 -1.52 -6.58
CA HIS A 191 -6.16 -1.49 -7.45
C HIS A 191 -7.07 -2.72 -7.25
N SER A 192 -6.77 -3.56 -6.27
CA SER A 192 -7.52 -4.81 -6.05
C SER A 192 -8.71 -4.60 -5.11
N PRO A 193 -9.94 -4.84 -5.57
CA PRO A 193 -11.09 -4.88 -4.67
C PRO A 193 -10.97 -6.00 -3.63
N ILE A 194 -10.16 -7.05 -3.91
CA ILE A 194 -9.93 -8.18 -3.01
C ILE A 194 -9.08 -7.74 -1.82
N VAL A 195 -7.95 -7.05 -2.07
CA VAL A 195 -7.08 -6.54 -1.01
C VAL A 195 -7.80 -5.49 -0.16
N ALA A 196 -8.57 -4.60 -0.81
CA ALA A 196 -9.36 -3.59 -0.13
C ALA A 196 -10.49 -4.18 0.75
N ALA A 197 -10.89 -5.44 0.53
CA ALA A 197 -11.94 -6.10 1.29
C ALA A 197 -11.49 -6.68 2.64
N LEU A 198 -10.21 -6.56 3.01
CA LEU A 198 -9.71 -7.12 4.26
C LEU A 198 -10.44 -6.47 5.45
N PRO A 199 -11.09 -7.30 6.32
CA PRO A 199 -11.85 -6.78 7.44
C PRO A 199 -11.00 -5.95 8.40
N GLY A 200 -11.53 -4.81 8.84
CA GLY A 200 -10.83 -3.90 9.75
C GLY A 200 -9.79 -2.99 9.10
N ALA A 201 -9.63 -3.05 7.78
CA ALA A 201 -8.76 -2.12 7.06
C ALA A 201 -9.30 -0.69 7.12
N ASN A 202 -8.41 0.27 7.33
CA ASN A 202 -8.67 1.69 7.15
C ASN A 202 -8.54 2.03 5.66
N LEU A 203 -9.66 2.31 4.99
CA LEU A 203 -9.69 2.56 3.56
C LEU A 203 -9.63 4.06 3.26
N LEU A 204 -8.65 4.44 2.45
CA LEU A 204 -8.45 5.79 1.95
C LEU A 204 -8.56 5.79 0.43
N GLU A 205 -9.57 6.46 -0.10
CA GLU A 205 -9.77 6.60 -1.53
C GLU A 205 -9.12 7.88 -2.05
N LEU A 206 -8.25 7.75 -3.05
CA LEU A 206 -7.53 8.83 -3.69
C LEU A 206 -8.18 9.16 -5.05
N GLY A 207 -8.39 10.44 -5.29
CA GLY A 207 -9.00 10.91 -6.53
C GLY A 207 -8.81 12.41 -6.76
N PRO A 208 -9.56 13.02 -7.70
CA PRO A 208 -9.50 14.45 -7.96
C PRO A 208 -9.86 15.33 -6.74
N TRP A 209 -10.55 14.75 -5.78
CA TRP A 209 -10.92 15.38 -4.51
C TRP A 209 -9.80 15.34 -3.44
N GLY A 210 -8.69 14.69 -3.72
CA GLY A 210 -7.64 14.42 -2.75
C GLY A 210 -7.78 13.01 -2.13
N VAL A 211 -7.71 12.92 -0.80
CA VAL A 211 -7.83 11.70 -0.01
C VAL A 211 -9.11 11.77 0.83
N ARG A 212 -9.88 10.69 0.85
CA ARG A 212 -11.05 10.57 1.72
C ARG A 212 -11.16 9.17 2.33
N HIS A 213 -11.74 9.08 3.52
CA HIS A 213 -12.14 7.80 4.07
C HIS A 213 -13.32 7.22 3.27
N ALA A 214 -13.31 5.92 3.08
CA ALA A 214 -14.38 5.20 2.40
C ALA A 214 -14.68 3.88 3.11
N THR A 215 -15.89 3.36 2.89
CA THR A 215 -16.18 1.94 3.14
C THR A 215 -15.89 1.15 1.88
N TRP A 216 -15.72 -0.16 2.00
CA TRP A 216 -15.48 -1.01 0.83
C TRP A 216 -16.58 -0.90 -0.23
N ASP A 217 -17.83 -0.80 0.21
CA ASP A 217 -19.00 -0.68 -0.67
C ASP A 217 -19.06 0.66 -1.42
N ASP A 218 -18.47 1.72 -0.85
CA ASP A 218 -18.48 3.07 -1.41
C ASP A 218 -17.28 3.38 -2.30
N LEU A 219 -16.29 2.48 -2.36
CA LEU A 219 -15.14 2.64 -3.25
C LEU A 219 -15.58 2.66 -4.71
N GLY A 220 -15.18 3.69 -5.46
CA GLY A 220 -15.45 3.79 -6.89
C GLY A 220 -14.99 2.56 -7.67
N LEU A 221 -13.83 2.00 -7.28
CA LEU A 221 -13.32 0.73 -7.80
C LEU A 221 -14.33 -0.41 -7.63
N VAL A 222 -14.89 -0.60 -6.43
CA VAL A 222 -15.81 -1.69 -6.12
C VAL A 222 -17.14 -1.49 -6.84
N ILE A 223 -17.65 -0.24 -6.88
CA ILE A 223 -18.86 0.11 -7.60
C ILE A 223 -18.72 -0.23 -9.09
N SER A 224 -17.61 0.17 -9.71
CA SER A 224 -17.34 -0.07 -11.13
C SER A 224 -17.24 -1.57 -11.45
N TRP A 225 -16.51 -2.34 -10.61
CA TRP A 225 -16.42 -3.79 -10.77
C TRP A 225 -17.77 -4.48 -10.62
N ARG A 226 -18.58 -4.10 -9.64
CA ARG A 226 -19.94 -4.65 -9.45
C ARG A 226 -20.84 -4.37 -10.63
N GLN A 227 -20.80 -3.14 -11.15
CA GLN A 227 -21.57 -2.77 -12.33
C GLN A 227 -21.17 -3.57 -13.56
N PHE A 228 -19.85 -3.68 -13.81
CA PHE A 228 -19.32 -4.46 -14.91
C PHE A 228 -19.71 -5.94 -14.80
N MET A 229 -19.53 -6.57 -13.64
CA MET A 229 -19.85 -7.98 -13.43
C MET A 229 -21.35 -8.26 -13.56
N ARG A 230 -22.20 -7.27 -13.25
CA ARG A 230 -23.65 -7.39 -13.37
C ARG A 230 -24.14 -7.29 -14.81
N ASP A 231 -23.58 -6.38 -15.59
CA ASP A 231 -23.97 -6.12 -16.98
C ASP A 231 -22.76 -5.65 -17.83
N PRO A 232 -21.89 -6.59 -18.25
CA PRO A 232 -20.74 -6.25 -19.10
C PRO A 232 -21.14 -5.65 -20.44
N GLU A 233 -22.29 -6.07 -20.99
CA GLU A 233 -22.76 -5.63 -22.30
C GLU A 233 -23.06 -4.13 -22.33
N SER A 234 -23.51 -3.54 -21.22
CA SER A 234 -23.74 -2.10 -21.13
C SER A 234 -22.46 -1.29 -21.34
N PHE A 235 -21.34 -1.78 -20.83
CA PHE A 235 -20.02 -1.15 -21.04
C PHE A 235 -19.53 -1.30 -22.47
N PHE A 236 -19.69 -2.49 -23.06
CA PHE A 236 -19.25 -2.75 -24.43
C PHE A 236 -20.07 -1.99 -25.47
N ARG A 237 -21.37 -1.80 -25.27
CA ARG A 237 -22.20 -0.95 -26.16
C ARG A 237 -21.66 0.48 -26.25
N HIS A 238 -21.15 1.04 -25.16
CA HIS A 238 -20.57 2.38 -25.14
C HIS A 238 -19.18 2.43 -25.79
N LEU A 239 -18.38 1.37 -25.64
CA LEU A 239 -17.00 1.32 -26.14
C LEU A 239 -16.92 0.91 -27.62
N LEU A 240 -17.74 -0.06 -28.04
CA LEU A 240 -17.63 -0.70 -29.35
C LEU A 240 -18.71 -0.23 -30.35
N GLY A 241 -19.68 0.55 -29.88
CA GLY A 241 -20.84 0.92 -30.68
C GLY A 241 -21.89 -0.21 -30.80
N GLU A 242 -23.15 0.12 -31.12
CA GLU A 242 -24.27 -0.83 -31.12
C GLU A 242 -24.14 -2.00 -32.13
N GLN A 243 -23.25 -1.89 -33.12
CA GLN A 243 -23.16 -2.88 -34.21
C GLN A 243 -22.23 -4.07 -33.87
N ASP A 244 -21.24 -3.90 -32.99
CA ASP A 244 -20.28 -4.96 -32.67
C ASP A 244 -20.57 -5.71 -31.35
N ALA A 245 -21.47 -5.21 -30.52
CA ALA A 245 -21.85 -5.82 -29.24
C ALA A 245 -22.72 -7.09 -29.37
N ARG A 246 -23.10 -7.50 -30.59
CA ARG A 246 -23.98 -8.67 -30.87
C ARG A 246 -23.25 -9.81 -31.58
N ARG A 247 -21.95 -9.79 -31.68
CA ARG A 247 -21.13 -10.89 -32.19
C ARG A 247 -20.41 -11.56 -31.03
#